data_32ec0e26d43c3ca89ad17aa5a2c8b515
#
_entry.id   32ec0e26d43c3ca89ad17aa5a2c8b515
#
_cell.length_a   1.000
_cell.length_b   1.000
_cell.length_c   1.000
_cell.angle_alpha   90.00
_cell.angle_beta   90.00
_cell.angle_gamma   90.00
#
_symmetry.space_group_name_H-M   'P 1'
#
loop_
_entity.id
_entity.type
_entity.pdbx_description
1 polymer ?
#
loop_
_entity_poly.entity_id
_entity_poly.type
_entity_poly.pdbx_seq_one_letter_code
_entity_poly.pdbx_strand_id
1 'polypeptide(L)'
;MGLPLEDLGGLLVTHEHSDHVGGLAIFLKYHPVPVYGSAATLDYLACRGLVPPGAELIDIDGRTEDVCGFAVQSFETSHDSVACRGYRITTPLGRVAGVATDLGYVSDEVLANLLLADVVALEANYDYNMLMTGPYPYYLKTRIASQRGHLCNEENAATLVRLLENGCERFALCHISQENNTPELALESVRAALLSAGVVPGRDCVVNAARRHEVSPIIEF
;
A
#
# COMPACT_ATOMS: atom_id res chain seq x y z
N MET A 1 -4.74 -18.81 -4.41
CA MET A 1 -6.12 -18.48 -4.01
C MET A 1 -7.16 -19.11 -4.94
N GLY A 2 -6.86 -19.42 -6.19
CA GLY A 2 -7.82 -20.05 -7.12
C GLY A 2 -9.01 -19.15 -7.53
N LEU A 3 -8.88 -17.83 -7.32
CA LEU A 3 -9.86 -16.89 -7.85
C LEU A 3 -9.67 -16.77 -9.36
N PRO A 4 -10.73 -16.95 -10.16
CA PRO A 4 -10.64 -16.80 -11.61
C PRO A 4 -10.39 -15.34 -11.97
N LEU A 5 -9.49 -15.08 -12.93
CA LEU A 5 -9.17 -13.73 -13.38
C LEU A 5 -10.34 -13.05 -14.11
N GLU A 6 -11.27 -13.85 -14.60
CA GLU A 6 -12.52 -13.39 -15.23
C GLU A 6 -13.48 -12.68 -14.26
N ASP A 7 -13.31 -12.91 -12.95
CA ASP A 7 -14.12 -12.24 -11.90
C ASP A 7 -13.50 -10.89 -11.47
N LEU A 8 -12.36 -10.49 -12.07
CA LEU A 8 -11.72 -9.23 -11.74
C LEU A 8 -12.54 -8.06 -12.31
N GLY A 9 -13.04 -7.18 -11.44
CA GLY A 9 -13.87 -6.03 -11.80
C GLY A 9 -13.09 -4.77 -12.16
N GLY A 10 -11.81 -4.68 -11.81
CA GLY A 10 -10.98 -3.50 -12.09
C GLY A 10 -9.63 -3.55 -11.40
N LEU A 11 -8.79 -2.57 -11.70
CA LEU A 11 -7.47 -2.39 -11.13
C LEU A 11 -7.36 -1.00 -10.50
N LEU A 12 -6.91 -0.93 -9.26
CA LEU A 12 -6.57 0.32 -8.58
C LEU A 12 -5.06 0.56 -8.75
N VAL A 13 -4.68 1.70 -9.31
CA VAL A 13 -3.27 2.07 -9.52
C VAL A 13 -2.90 3.17 -8.55
N THR A 14 -1.89 2.95 -7.72
CA THR A 14 -1.41 3.94 -6.76
C THR A 14 -0.66 5.07 -7.45
N HIS A 15 0.29 4.74 -8.32
CA HIS A 15 1.11 5.70 -9.08
C HIS A 15 1.84 5.01 -10.26
N GLU A 16 2.62 5.80 -11.03
CA GLU A 16 3.19 5.41 -12.32
C GLU A 16 4.54 4.70 -12.27
N HIS A 17 5.16 4.47 -11.13
CA HIS A 17 6.48 3.83 -11.06
C HIS A 17 6.45 2.39 -11.61
N SER A 18 7.56 1.97 -12.20
CA SER A 18 7.66 0.73 -12.98
C SER A 18 7.38 -0.55 -12.18
N ASP A 19 7.67 -0.56 -10.90
CA ASP A 19 7.37 -1.67 -9.99
C ASP A 19 5.87 -1.81 -9.66
N HIS A 20 5.06 -0.77 -9.93
CA HIS A 20 3.61 -0.79 -9.83
C HIS A 20 2.92 -1.08 -11.17
N VAL A 21 3.42 -0.53 -12.27
CA VAL A 21 2.72 -0.59 -13.57
C VAL A 21 3.46 -1.32 -14.68
N GLY A 22 4.66 -1.88 -14.41
CA GLY A 22 5.49 -2.52 -15.45
C GLY A 22 4.82 -3.69 -16.19
N GLY A 23 3.86 -4.37 -15.58
CA GLY A 23 3.08 -5.45 -16.19
C GLY A 23 1.71 -5.04 -16.73
N LEU A 24 1.28 -3.79 -16.48
CA LEU A 24 -0.11 -3.35 -16.69
C LEU A 24 -0.58 -3.48 -18.14
N ALA A 25 0.22 -3.02 -19.11
CA ALA A 25 -0.13 -3.10 -20.52
C ALA A 25 -0.33 -4.55 -21.01
N ILE A 26 0.53 -5.46 -20.56
CA ILE A 26 0.43 -6.88 -20.91
C ILE A 26 -0.79 -7.49 -20.22
N PHE A 27 -1.02 -7.19 -18.95
CA PHE A 27 -2.17 -7.69 -18.20
C PHE A 27 -3.48 -7.27 -18.88
N LEU A 28 -3.66 -5.97 -19.15
CA LEU A 28 -4.87 -5.42 -19.76
C LEU A 28 -5.13 -5.92 -21.20
N LYS A 29 -4.09 -6.35 -21.92
CA LYS A 29 -4.24 -6.97 -23.24
C LYS A 29 -4.99 -8.30 -23.17
N TYR A 30 -4.81 -9.07 -22.10
CA TYR A 30 -5.43 -10.38 -21.91
C TYR A 30 -6.66 -10.33 -21.00
N HIS A 31 -6.72 -9.37 -20.11
CA HIS A 31 -7.79 -9.16 -19.12
C HIS A 31 -8.22 -7.69 -19.16
N PRO A 32 -9.01 -7.28 -20.16
CA PRO A 32 -9.45 -5.88 -20.29
C PRO A 32 -10.46 -5.55 -19.19
N VAL A 33 -10.03 -4.80 -18.19
CA VAL A 33 -10.85 -4.30 -17.09
C VAL A 33 -10.59 -2.81 -16.89
N PRO A 34 -11.51 -2.05 -16.29
CA PRO A 34 -11.29 -0.65 -15.96
C PRO A 34 -10.07 -0.46 -15.05
N VAL A 35 -9.34 0.63 -15.26
CA VAL A 35 -8.21 1.07 -14.43
C VAL A 35 -8.61 2.35 -13.71
N TYR A 36 -8.58 2.29 -12.40
CA TYR A 36 -8.92 3.39 -11.51
C TYR A 36 -7.67 4.01 -10.91
N GLY A 37 -7.60 5.32 -10.82
CA GLY A 37 -6.47 6.04 -10.23
C GLY A 37 -6.70 7.54 -10.22
N SER A 38 -5.65 8.32 -9.91
CA SER A 38 -5.69 9.77 -10.06
C SER A 38 -5.65 10.16 -11.54
N ALA A 39 -6.32 11.26 -11.93
CA ALA A 39 -6.28 11.77 -13.30
C ALA A 39 -4.85 11.91 -13.82
N ALA A 40 -3.94 12.47 -13.01
CA ALA A 40 -2.55 12.70 -13.42
C ALA A 40 -1.78 11.39 -13.67
N THR A 41 -1.98 10.36 -12.83
CA THR A 41 -1.38 9.04 -13.05
C THR A 41 -1.94 8.38 -14.31
N LEU A 42 -3.27 8.41 -14.50
CA LEU A 42 -3.93 7.81 -15.67
C LEU A 42 -3.49 8.49 -16.98
N ASP A 43 -3.40 9.82 -17.00
CA ASP A 43 -2.89 10.59 -18.14
C ASP A 43 -1.43 10.21 -18.44
N TYR A 44 -0.58 10.09 -17.43
CA TYR A 44 0.79 9.64 -17.59
C TYR A 44 0.85 8.24 -18.23
N LEU A 45 0.07 7.29 -17.73
CA LEU A 45 0.02 5.93 -18.27
C LEU A 45 -0.39 5.90 -19.74
N ALA A 46 -1.42 6.66 -20.09
CA ALA A 46 -1.90 6.76 -21.48
C ALA A 46 -0.84 7.42 -22.40
N CYS A 47 -0.27 8.55 -21.99
CA CYS A 47 0.74 9.27 -22.75
C CYS A 47 2.03 8.47 -22.97
N ARG A 48 2.38 7.58 -22.05
CA ARG A 48 3.58 6.74 -22.13
C ARG A 48 3.33 5.36 -22.76
N GLY A 49 2.09 5.06 -23.17
CA GLY A 49 1.73 3.76 -23.73
C GLY A 49 1.86 2.60 -22.72
N LEU A 50 1.71 2.89 -21.44
CA LEU A 50 1.75 1.89 -20.35
C LEU A 50 0.40 1.19 -20.16
N VAL A 51 -0.62 1.61 -20.91
CA VAL A 51 -1.93 0.96 -21.05
C VAL A 51 -2.23 0.79 -22.54
N PRO A 52 -3.02 -0.24 -22.95
CA PRO A 52 -3.44 -0.41 -24.32
C PRO A 52 -4.28 0.77 -24.82
N PRO A 53 -4.23 1.11 -26.13
CA PRO A 53 -5.15 2.06 -26.73
C PRO A 53 -6.61 1.62 -26.49
N GLY A 54 -7.43 2.55 -25.99
CA GLY A 54 -8.84 2.28 -25.66
C GLY A 54 -9.08 1.61 -24.31
N ALA A 55 -8.05 1.45 -23.47
CA ALA A 55 -8.25 1.05 -22.07
C ALA A 55 -9.20 2.04 -21.37
N GLU A 56 -10.12 1.50 -20.57
CA GLU A 56 -11.03 2.30 -19.76
C GLU A 56 -10.27 2.84 -18.54
N LEU A 57 -10.08 4.16 -18.47
CA LEU A 57 -9.37 4.85 -17.41
C LEU A 57 -10.34 5.73 -16.64
N ILE A 58 -10.47 5.51 -15.35
CA ILE A 58 -11.47 6.15 -14.48
C ILE A 58 -10.77 6.92 -13.38
N ASP A 59 -10.84 8.25 -13.44
CA ASP A 59 -10.39 9.11 -12.36
C ASP A 59 -11.34 9.01 -11.17
N ILE A 60 -10.78 8.75 -9.98
CA ILE A 60 -11.54 8.60 -8.73
C ILE A 60 -11.13 9.61 -7.65
N ASP A 61 -10.32 10.61 -8.00
CA ASP A 61 -9.91 11.63 -7.05
C ASP A 61 -11.11 12.46 -6.57
N GLY A 62 -11.15 12.70 -5.24
CA GLY A 62 -12.12 13.54 -4.59
C GLY A 62 -13.56 12.98 -4.55
N ARG A 63 -13.75 11.72 -4.88
CA ARG A 63 -15.07 11.06 -4.82
C ARG A 63 -14.98 9.63 -4.32
N THR A 64 -16.13 9.07 -3.94
CA THR A 64 -16.28 7.63 -3.73
C THR A 64 -16.77 7.00 -5.03
N GLU A 65 -16.04 6.01 -5.53
CA GLU A 65 -16.39 5.26 -6.74
C GLU A 65 -16.92 3.87 -6.37
N ASP A 66 -17.99 3.45 -7.06
CA ASP A 66 -18.45 2.07 -6.96
C ASP A 66 -17.66 1.18 -7.93
N VAL A 67 -16.87 0.28 -7.39
CA VAL A 67 -16.11 -0.71 -8.17
C VAL A 67 -16.69 -2.08 -7.86
N CYS A 68 -17.63 -2.52 -8.68
CA CYS A 68 -18.29 -3.83 -8.52
C CYS A 68 -18.92 -4.05 -7.13
N GLY A 69 -19.55 -3.03 -6.57
CA GLY A 69 -20.20 -3.05 -5.26
C GLY A 69 -19.27 -2.69 -4.08
N PHE A 70 -17.99 -2.45 -4.34
CA PHE A 70 -17.06 -1.91 -3.35
C PHE A 70 -17.02 -0.38 -3.46
N ALA A 71 -17.23 0.32 -2.35
CA ALA A 71 -17.04 1.76 -2.31
C ALA A 71 -15.55 2.08 -2.12
N VAL A 72 -14.93 2.66 -3.14
CA VAL A 72 -13.49 2.97 -3.18
C VAL A 72 -13.28 4.47 -3.11
N GLN A 73 -12.40 4.90 -2.20
CA GLN A 73 -11.95 6.28 -2.05
C GLN A 73 -10.42 6.32 -2.15
N SER A 74 -9.88 7.26 -2.93
CA SER A 74 -8.46 7.57 -2.94
C SER A 74 -8.12 8.66 -1.92
N PHE A 75 -6.89 8.64 -1.40
CA PHE A 75 -6.31 9.69 -0.59
C PHE A 75 -4.84 9.89 -0.95
N GLU A 76 -4.31 11.09 -0.72
CA GLU A 76 -2.93 11.42 -1.10
C GLU A 76 -1.91 10.75 -0.20
N THR A 77 -0.84 10.19 -0.80
CA THR A 77 0.37 9.75 -0.10
C THR A 77 1.58 10.57 -0.55
N SER A 78 2.50 10.83 0.38
CA SER A 78 3.65 11.68 0.10
C SER A 78 4.78 10.90 -0.55
N HIS A 79 4.81 10.92 -1.90
CA HIS A 79 5.83 10.23 -2.68
C HIS A 79 6.35 11.08 -3.84
N ASP A 80 7.50 10.73 -4.42
CA ASP A 80 8.12 11.43 -5.55
C ASP A 80 7.61 10.92 -6.91
N SER A 81 6.30 10.88 -7.06
CA SER A 81 5.56 10.50 -8.26
C SER A 81 4.72 11.65 -8.80
N VAL A 82 4.04 11.44 -9.93
CA VAL A 82 3.12 12.43 -10.51
C VAL A 82 1.95 12.71 -9.56
N ALA A 83 1.32 11.64 -9.04
CA ALA A 83 0.28 11.73 -8.01
C ALA A 83 0.10 10.36 -7.34
N CYS A 84 0.70 10.15 -6.18
CA CYS A 84 0.57 8.89 -5.45
C CYS A 84 -0.69 8.85 -4.62
N ARG A 85 -1.37 7.69 -4.61
CA ARG A 85 -2.62 7.47 -3.88
C ARG A 85 -2.58 6.20 -3.04
N GLY A 86 -3.10 6.32 -1.82
CA GLY A 86 -3.61 5.20 -1.06
C GLY A 86 -5.11 5.01 -1.30
N TYR A 87 -5.64 3.91 -0.80
CA TYR A 87 -7.04 3.55 -1.01
C TYR A 87 -7.73 3.12 0.28
N ARG A 88 -8.95 3.64 0.48
CA ARG A 88 -9.91 3.14 1.46
C ARG A 88 -11.01 2.40 0.70
N ILE A 89 -11.20 1.12 1.00
CA ILE A 89 -12.10 0.23 0.27
C ILE A 89 -13.13 -0.30 1.26
N THR A 90 -14.41 0.04 1.05
CA THR A 90 -15.51 -0.49 1.85
C THR A 90 -16.21 -1.61 1.08
N THR A 91 -16.29 -2.77 1.68
CA THR A 91 -16.97 -3.93 1.08
C THR A 91 -18.50 -3.76 1.11
N PRO A 92 -19.25 -4.54 0.31
CA PRO A 92 -20.73 -4.54 0.37
C PRO A 92 -21.29 -4.88 1.76
N LEU A 93 -20.51 -5.53 2.61
CA LEU A 93 -20.87 -5.87 4.00
C LEU A 93 -20.49 -4.79 5.01
N GLY A 94 -19.97 -3.65 4.55
CA GLY A 94 -19.54 -2.53 5.39
C GLY A 94 -18.18 -2.70 6.07
N ARG A 95 -17.41 -3.76 5.74
CA ARG A 95 -16.05 -3.95 6.22
C ARG A 95 -15.10 -3.05 5.45
N VAL A 96 -14.06 -2.55 6.09
CA VAL A 96 -13.16 -1.54 5.53
C VAL A 96 -11.71 -2.04 5.47
N ALA A 97 -11.12 -1.96 4.28
CA ALA A 97 -9.70 -2.15 4.07
C ALA A 97 -9.01 -0.82 3.72
N GLY A 98 -7.88 -0.53 4.37
CA GLY A 98 -7.00 0.59 4.05
C GLY A 98 -5.71 0.09 3.40
N VAL A 99 -5.26 0.76 2.33
CA VAL A 99 -3.99 0.45 1.64
C VAL A 99 -3.19 1.73 1.47
N ALA A 100 -1.98 1.77 2.03
CA ALA A 100 -1.07 2.90 1.89
C ALA A 100 0.37 2.40 1.69
N THR A 101 0.88 2.60 0.48
CA THR A 101 2.27 2.33 0.10
C THR A 101 2.88 3.59 -0.50
N ASP A 102 4.18 3.63 -0.58
CA ASP A 102 4.91 4.74 -1.19
C ASP A 102 4.57 6.06 -0.53
N LEU A 103 5.03 6.16 0.71
CA LEU A 103 4.86 7.36 1.52
C LEU A 103 6.10 7.59 2.40
N GLY A 104 6.65 8.79 2.34
CA GLY A 104 7.80 9.18 3.16
C GLY A 104 7.43 9.46 4.62
N TYR A 105 6.14 9.62 4.92
CA TYR A 105 5.60 9.79 6.28
C TYR A 105 4.08 9.58 6.27
N VAL A 106 3.51 9.31 7.42
CA VAL A 106 2.05 9.19 7.60
C VAL A 106 1.46 10.56 7.91
N SER A 107 0.82 11.19 6.92
CA SER A 107 0.14 12.47 7.09
C SER A 107 -1.16 12.30 7.90
N ASP A 108 -1.74 13.43 8.36
CA ASP A 108 -3.04 13.41 9.03
C ASP A 108 -4.15 12.88 8.10
N GLU A 109 -4.06 13.15 6.78
CA GLU A 109 -4.98 12.61 5.78
C GLU A 109 -4.85 11.10 5.66
N VAL A 110 -3.62 10.58 5.50
CA VAL A 110 -3.37 9.14 5.47
C VAL A 110 -3.91 8.47 6.73
N LEU A 111 -3.57 9.01 7.91
CA LEU A 111 -4.05 8.44 9.16
C LEU A 111 -5.58 8.46 9.25
N ALA A 112 -6.24 9.57 8.91
CA ALA A 112 -7.70 9.69 8.96
C ALA A 112 -8.40 8.65 8.07
N ASN A 113 -7.81 8.34 6.90
CA ASN A 113 -8.35 7.33 5.99
C ASN A 113 -8.09 5.89 6.45
N LEU A 114 -7.04 5.65 7.22
CA LEU A 114 -6.72 4.33 7.79
C LEU A 114 -7.42 4.06 9.12
N LEU A 115 -7.83 5.11 9.84
CA LEU A 115 -8.59 4.96 11.09
C LEU A 115 -9.92 4.24 10.83
N LEU A 116 -10.35 3.43 11.82
CA LEU A 116 -11.58 2.63 11.77
C LEU A 116 -11.62 1.63 10.60
N ALA A 117 -10.47 1.30 9.99
CA ALA A 117 -10.40 0.18 9.07
C ALA A 117 -10.36 -1.14 9.83
N ASP A 118 -10.94 -2.19 9.26
CA ASP A 118 -10.89 -3.55 9.80
C ASP A 118 -9.56 -4.24 9.51
N VAL A 119 -8.94 -3.87 8.39
CA VAL A 119 -7.62 -4.32 7.98
C VAL A 119 -6.85 -3.19 7.31
N VAL A 120 -5.54 -3.09 7.58
CA VAL A 120 -4.66 -2.10 6.95
C VAL A 120 -3.43 -2.77 6.35
N ALA A 121 -3.19 -2.51 5.06
CA ALA A 121 -1.92 -2.78 4.40
C ALA A 121 -1.09 -1.47 4.38
N LEU A 122 -0.01 -1.45 5.15
CA LEU A 122 0.85 -0.27 5.30
C LEU A 122 2.29 -0.59 4.92
N GLU A 123 2.93 0.35 4.24
CA GLU A 123 4.34 0.24 3.87
C GLU A 123 5.24 0.05 5.09
N ALA A 124 6.18 -0.91 4.97
CA ALA A 124 7.32 -1.10 5.88
C ALA A 124 8.57 -1.27 5.01
N ASN A 125 9.00 -0.18 4.36
CA ASN A 125 9.96 -0.28 3.27
C ASN A 125 11.36 -0.62 3.76
N TYR A 126 11.89 0.13 4.71
CA TYR A 126 13.29 -0.04 5.09
C TYR A 126 13.52 -0.07 6.61
N ASP A 127 14.52 -0.85 6.99
CA ASP A 127 15.21 -0.72 8.28
C ASP A 127 16.23 0.41 8.19
N TYR A 128 16.22 1.33 9.14
CA TYR A 128 17.08 2.52 9.11
C TYR A 128 18.57 2.15 9.11
N ASN A 129 18.98 1.16 9.90
CA ASN A 129 20.38 0.76 9.99
C ASN A 129 20.84 0.06 8.70
N MET A 130 20.01 -0.84 8.14
CA MET A 130 20.33 -1.47 6.86
C MET A 130 20.47 -0.43 5.74
N LEU A 131 19.56 0.52 5.66
CA LEU A 131 19.65 1.59 4.67
C LEU A 131 20.93 2.40 4.85
N MET A 132 21.26 2.86 6.06
CA MET A 132 22.40 3.75 6.30
C MET A 132 23.75 3.03 6.14
N THR A 133 23.84 1.76 6.50
CA THR A 133 25.08 0.96 6.37
C THR A 133 25.18 0.21 5.04
N GLY A 134 24.07 0.06 4.30
CA GLY A 134 23.99 -0.68 3.05
C GLY A 134 24.79 -0.06 1.89
N PRO A 135 24.82 -0.74 0.73
CA PRO A 135 25.71 -0.35 -0.38
C PRO A 135 25.21 0.85 -1.20
N TYR A 136 23.99 1.35 -0.97
CA TYR A 136 23.44 2.45 -1.77
C TYR A 136 24.26 3.73 -1.62
N PRO A 137 24.42 4.52 -2.69
CA PRO A 137 25.08 5.81 -2.59
C PRO A 137 24.26 6.78 -1.73
N TYR A 138 24.94 7.73 -1.09
CA TYR A 138 24.35 8.62 -0.09
C TYR A 138 23.10 9.37 -0.59
N TYR A 139 23.13 9.86 -1.84
CA TYR A 139 21.98 10.57 -2.41
C TYR A 139 20.72 9.70 -2.50
N LEU A 140 20.89 8.39 -2.76
CA LEU A 140 19.76 7.47 -2.81
C LEU A 140 19.22 7.15 -1.41
N LYS A 141 20.12 6.99 -0.41
CA LYS A 141 19.73 6.81 0.99
C LYS A 141 18.91 8.01 1.49
N THR A 142 19.37 9.22 1.21
CA THR A 142 18.66 10.45 1.60
C THR A 142 17.32 10.62 0.88
N ARG A 143 17.22 10.21 -0.40
CA ARG A 143 15.96 10.18 -1.14
C ARG A 143 14.97 9.21 -0.50
N ILE A 144 15.40 7.96 -0.22
CA ILE A 144 14.57 6.92 0.39
C ILE A 144 14.05 7.38 1.75
N ALA A 145 14.91 7.95 2.59
CA ALA A 145 14.58 8.42 3.94
C ALA A 145 13.94 9.83 3.97
N SER A 146 13.60 10.40 2.81
CA SER A 146 12.97 11.74 2.76
C SER A 146 11.45 11.68 2.97
N GLN A 147 10.84 12.85 3.21
CA GLN A 147 9.38 12.97 3.32
C GLN A 147 8.63 12.59 2.01
N ARG A 148 9.33 12.45 0.91
CA ARG A 148 8.77 11.98 -0.37
C ARG A 148 9.38 10.64 -0.80
N GLY A 149 10.05 9.95 0.11
CA GLY A 149 10.62 8.63 -0.09
C GLY A 149 9.68 7.53 0.35
N HIS A 150 10.12 6.76 1.35
CA HIS A 150 9.41 5.57 1.84
C HIS A 150 9.35 5.56 3.37
N LEU A 151 8.44 4.75 3.91
CA LEU A 151 8.21 4.61 5.34
C LEU A 151 9.18 3.60 5.96
N CYS A 152 9.87 3.99 7.05
CA CYS A 152 10.71 3.07 7.80
C CYS A 152 9.88 2.15 8.71
N ASN A 153 10.53 1.07 9.18
CA ASN A 153 9.90 0.10 10.08
C ASN A 153 9.40 0.75 11.38
N GLU A 154 10.13 1.72 11.92
CA GLU A 154 9.80 2.40 13.17
C GLU A 154 8.53 3.26 13.03
N GLU A 155 8.41 4.03 11.94
CA GLU A 155 7.21 4.85 11.68
C GLU A 155 6.00 3.98 11.34
N ASN A 156 6.19 2.89 10.57
CA ASN A 156 5.16 1.89 10.38
C ASN A 156 4.66 1.37 11.74
N ALA A 157 5.57 0.88 12.60
CA ALA A 157 5.24 0.31 13.89
C ALA A 157 4.49 1.28 14.81
N ALA A 158 4.93 2.55 14.87
CA ALA A 158 4.25 3.60 15.63
C ALA A 158 2.83 3.87 15.10
N THR A 159 2.66 3.83 13.77
CA THR A 159 1.36 4.00 13.14
C THR A 159 0.42 2.83 13.45
N LEU A 160 0.91 1.60 13.41
CA LEU A 160 0.10 0.42 13.75
C LEU A 160 -0.40 0.47 15.20
N VAL A 161 0.42 0.93 16.15
CA VAL A 161 -0.03 1.13 17.55
C VAL A 161 -1.21 2.11 17.59
N ARG A 162 -1.11 3.25 16.90
CA ARG A 162 -2.20 4.25 16.84
C ARG A 162 -3.47 3.69 16.20
N LEU A 163 -3.35 2.91 15.13
CA LEU A 163 -4.49 2.27 14.46
C LEU A 163 -5.16 1.23 15.37
N LEU A 164 -4.37 0.45 16.09
CA LEU A 164 -4.87 -0.54 17.03
C LEU A 164 -5.64 0.10 18.21
N GLU A 165 -5.14 1.20 18.76
CA GLU A 165 -5.83 2.00 19.79
C GLU A 165 -7.21 2.49 19.31
N ASN A 166 -7.42 2.54 17.99
CA ASN A 166 -8.68 2.94 17.34
C ASN A 166 -9.45 1.76 16.72
N GLY A 167 -9.13 0.52 17.12
CA GLY A 167 -9.91 -0.68 16.82
C GLY A 167 -9.49 -1.46 15.57
N CYS A 168 -8.44 -1.06 14.85
CA CYS A 168 -7.89 -1.89 13.77
C CYS A 168 -6.99 -2.98 14.36
N GLU A 169 -7.34 -4.25 14.14
CA GLU A 169 -6.63 -5.39 14.73
C GLU A 169 -5.89 -6.25 13.68
N ARG A 170 -5.91 -5.86 12.39
CA ARG A 170 -5.35 -6.68 11.30
C ARG A 170 -4.47 -5.85 10.41
N PHE A 171 -3.21 -6.29 10.28
CA PHE A 171 -2.19 -5.53 9.57
C PHE A 171 -1.40 -6.41 8.59
N ALA A 172 -1.18 -5.88 7.39
CA ALA A 172 -0.26 -6.41 6.40
C ALA A 172 0.89 -5.41 6.19
N LEU A 173 2.10 -5.78 6.58
CA LEU A 173 3.30 -5.02 6.23
C LEU A 173 3.62 -5.30 4.78
N CYS A 174 3.68 -4.26 3.96
CA CYS A 174 3.85 -4.40 2.52
C CYS A 174 4.94 -3.46 1.99
N HIS A 175 5.23 -3.55 0.69
CA HIS A 175 6.25 -2.73 0.01
C HIS A 175 7.63 -2.79 0.68
N ILE A 176 8.01 -3.98 1.14
CA ILE A 176 9.28 -4.25 1.85
C ILE A 176 10.44 -4.23 0.87
N SER A 177 11.45 -3.41 1.12
CA SER A 177 12.65 -3.30 0.28
C SER A 177 13.43 -4.62 0.26
N GLN A 178 13.90 -5.00 -0.91
CA GLN A 178 14.75 -6.18 -1.06
C GLN A 178 16.17 -5.97 -0.51
N GLU A 179 16.68 -4.74 -0.59
CA GLU A 179 18.07 -4.42 -0.25
C GLU A 179 18.22 -3.82 1.17
N ASN A 180 17.17 -3.16 1.66
CA ASN A 180 17.27 -2.37 2.88
C ASN A 180 16.30 -2.84 3.98
N ASN A 181 15.72 -4.04 3.83
CA ASN A 181 14.83 -4.62 4.81
C ASN A 181 14.70 -6.13 4.63
N THR A 182 14.06 -6.77 5.60
CA THR A 182 13.52 -8.14 5.45
C THR A 182 12.14 -8.21 6.11
N PRO A 183 11.27 -9.15 5.70
CA PRO A 183 9.99 -9.38 6.36
C PRO A 183 10.14 -9.62 7.87
N GLU A 184 11.20 -10.32 8.26
CA GLU A 184 11.50 -10.65 9.66
C GLU A 184 11.83 -9.40 10.48
N LEU A 185 12.69 -8.49 9.96
CA LEU A 185 13.04 -7.23 10.63
C LEU A 185 11.82 -6.30 10.74
N ALA A 186 11.01 -6.19 9.69
CA ALA A 186 9.77 -5.41 9.74
C ALA A 186 8.83 -5.93 10.83
N LEU A 187 8.63 -7.25 10.91
CA LEU A 187 7.80 -7.88 11.96
C LEU A 187 8.41 -7.70 13.36
N GLU A 188 9.73 -7.75 13.50
CA GLU A 188 10.40 -7.56 14.80
C GLU A 188 10.20 -6.13 15.31
N SER A 189 10.36 -5.12 14.47
CA SER A 189 10.11 -3.71 14.80
C SER A 189 8.67 -3.48 15.28
N VAL A 190 7.69 -3.99 14.52
CA VAL A 190 6.28 -3.89 14.88
C VAL A 190 5.99 -4.64 16.19
N ARG A 191 6.52 -5.86 16.35
CA ARG A 191 6.33 -6.65 17.57
C ARG A 191 6.88 -5.94 18.80
N ALA A 192 8.07 -5.34 18.70
CA ALA A 192 8.66 -4.59 19.79
C ALA A 192 7.79 -3.40 20.21
N ALA A 193 7.28 -2.62 19.25
CA ALA A 193 6.41 -1.48 19.51
C ALA A 193 5.08 -1.92 20.15
N LEU A 194 4.42 -2.96 19.62
CA LEU A 194 3.17 -3.49 20.15
C LEU A 194 3.35 -4.00 21.59
N LEU A 195 4.40 -4.78 21.85
CA LEU A 195 4.70 -5.27 23.20
C LEU A 195 4.96 -4.12 24.19
N SER A 196 5.64 -3.06 23.75
CA SER A 196 5.87 -1.85 24.56
C SER A 196 4.57 -1.11 24.89
N ALA A 197 3.57 -1.20 24.00
CA ALA A 197 2.22 -0.70 24.22
C ALA A 197 1.31 -1.67 25.02
N GLY A 198 1.84 -2.81 25.50
CA GLY A 198 1.09 -3.80 26.24
C GLY A 198 0.24 -4.77 25.38
N VAL A 199 0.46 -4.76 24.08
CA VAL A 199 -0.28 -5.57 23.09
C VAL A 199 0.53 -6.81 22.72
N VAL A 200 -0.13 -7.97 22.63
CA VAL A 200 0.50 -9.24 22.28
C VAL A 200 0.07 -9.67 20.87
N PRO A 201 0.95 -9.56 19.85
CA PRO A 201 0.65 -10.06 18.52
C PRO A 201 0.29 -11.55 18.52
N GLY A 202 -0.70 -11.92 17.72
CA GLY A 202 -1.28 -13.28 17.69
C GLY A 202 -2.37 -13.54 18.73
N ARG A 203 -2.51 -12.67 19.74
CA ARG A 203 -3.63 -12.70 20.70
C ARG A 203 -4.55 -11.49 20.51
N ASP A 204 -3.98 -10.30 20.50
CA ASP A 204 -4.73 -9.03 20.48
C ASP A 204 -4.85 -8.44 19.08
N CYS A 205 -3.94 -8.81 18.18
CA CYS A 205 -3.96 -8.40 16.77
C CYS A 205 -3.24 -9.42 15.87
N VAL A 206 -3.49 -9.33 14.57
CA VAL A 206 -2.82 -10.11 13.52
C VAL A 206 -1.91 -9.19 12.73
N VAL A 207 -0.63 -9.53 12.63
CA VAL A 207 0.34 -8.82 11.80
C VAL A 207 1.05 -9.82 10.90
N ASN A 208 0.95 -9.62 9.59
CA ASN A 208 1.65 -10.41 8.58
C ASN A 208 2.56 -9.52 7.74
N ALA A 209 3.73 -10.02 7.35
CA ALA A 209 4.59 -9.35 6.38
C ALA A 209 4.41 -9.99 4.99
N ALA A 210 4.15 -9.16 3.99
CA ALA A 210 4.03 -9.62 2.61
C ALA A 210 5.41 -10.06 2.09
N ARG A 211 5.43 -11.21 1.43
CA ARG A 211 6.64 -11.76 0.80
C ARG A 211 6.61 -11.49 -0.71
N ARG A 212 7.77 -11.21 -1.29
CA ARG A 212 7.88 -10.84 -2.70
C ARG A 212 7.50 -11.98 -3.66
N HIS A 213 7.87 -13.21 -3.34
CA HIS A 213 7.79 -14.37 -4.26
C HIS A 213 6.86 -15.47 -3.77
N GLU A 214 6.12 -15.22 -2.70
CA GLU A 214 5.21 -16.19 -2.09
C GLU A 214 3.85 -15.54 -1.85
N VAL A 215 2.81 -16.35 -1.88
CA VAL A 215 1.48 -15.89 -1.46
C VAL A 215 1.49 -15.72 0.06
N SER A 216 1.20 -14.51 0.52
CA SER A 216 1.09 -14.22 1.96
C SER A 216 -0.11 -14.94 2.58
N PRO A 217 -0.11 -15.20 3.90
CA PRO A 217 -1.28 -15.71 4.59
C PRO A 217 -2.50 -14.83 4.33
N ILE A 218 -3.67 -15.46 4.18
CA ILE A 218 -4.94 -14.75 4.04
C ILE A 218 -5.28 -14.09 5.38
N ILE A 219 -5.66 -12.82 5.34
CA ILE A 219 -6.19 -12.09 6.48
C ILE A 219 -7.70 -11.97 6.27
N GLU A 220 -8.46 -12.67 7.09
CA GLU A 220 -9.93 -12.58 7.09
C GLU A 220 -10.38 -11.45 8.05
N PHE A 221 -11.37 -10.63 7.61
CA PHE A 221 -11.85 -9.47 8.37
C PHE A 221 -13.33 -9.18 8.12
#